data_88fd03b9b9a02861e7f1b904906ef126
#
_entry.id   88fd03b9b9a02861e7f1b904906ef126
#
_cell.length_a   1.000
_cell.length_b   1.000
_cell.length_c   1.000
_cell.angle_alpha   90.00
_cell.angle_beta   90.00
_cell.angle_gamma   90.00
#
_symmetry.space_group_name_H-M   'P 1'
#
loop_
_entity.id
_entity.type
_entity.pdbx_description
1 polymer ?
#
loop_
_entity_poly.entity_id
_entity_poly.type
_entity_poly.pdbx_seq_one_letter_code
_entity_poly.pdbx_strand_id
1 'polypeptide(L)'
;MKTTPWIKLCKGAVLALTVSFGLTYCQSTKSTFTLEQKGDSLTIVHIVHPTHYILLPIEEEADESQVRLDTGNATDTDMDIRLAQTKVDYFVPFALPADAKTVTLRIQKKPKDALCWEEIKLSDTFDTANTDKFRPVYHHTPLYGWMNDANGLVYKDGEYHLYYQHNPYGSKWGNMHWGHSVSKDLMHWEH
;
A
#
# COMPACT_ATOMS: atom_id res chain seq x y z
N MET A 1 30.48 74.24 -52.18
CA MET A 1 30.13 74.70 -50.83
C MET A 1 28.85 73.95 -50.43
N LYS A 2 28.96 72.85 -49.77
CA LYS A 2 27.79 72.11 -49.24
C LYS A 2 28.20 71.48 -47.88
N THR A 3 27.57 71.91 -46.86
CA THR A 3 27.74 71.48 -45.49
C THR A 3 26.91 70.23 -45.22
N THR A 4 27.55 69.18 -44.72
CA THR A 4 26.93 67.93 -44.32
C THR A 4 26.55 68.01 -42.86
N PRO A 5 25.34 67.62 -42.44
CA PRO A 5 24.95 67.55 -41.04
C PRO A 5 25.33 66.22 -40.38
N TRP A 6 25.81 66.35 -39.15
CA TRP A 6 26.16 65.21 -38.29
C TRP A 6 24.95 64.50 -37.77
N ILE A 7 24.91 63.18 -37.96
CA ILE A 7 23.90 62.30 -37.36
C ILE A 7 24.47 61.80 -36.04
N LYS A 8 23.75 62.15 -34.96
CA LYS A 8 24.05 61.61 -33.60
C LYS A 8 23.46 60.22 -33.51
N LEU A 9 24.33 59.22 -33.30
CA LEU A 9 23.94 57.86 -32.98
C LEU A 9 23.49 57.76 -31.52
N CYS A 10 22.21 57.54 -31.27
CA CYS A 10 21.69 57.16 -29.96
C CYS A 10 22.01 55.70 -29.70
N LYS A 11 22.85 55.41 -28.71
CA LYS A 11 23.03 54.04 -28.19
C LYS A 11 21.81 53.63 -27.37
N GLY A 12 20.91 52.89 -27.98
CA GLY A 12 19.85 52.22 -27.27
C GLY A 12 20.40 50.97 -26.57
N ALA A 13 20.35 50.94 -25.25
CA ALA A 13 20.65 49.73 -24.48
C ALA A 13 19.45 48.80 -24.61
N VAL A 14 19.65 47.68 -25.28
CA VAL A 14 18.69 46.58 -25.31
C VAL A 14 18.83 45.76 -24.01
N LEU A 15 17.90 45.96 -23.10
CA LEU A 15 17.80 45.14 -21.88
C LEU A 15 17.20 43.77 -22.28
N ALA A 16 18.03 42.76 -22.41
CA ALA A 16 17.57 41.37 -22.62
C ALA A 16 17.05 40.85 -21.31
N LEU A 17 15.70 40.76 -21.17
CA LEU A 17 15.05 40.06 -20.09
C LEU A 17 15.18 38.55 -20.34
N THR A 18 16.13 37.90 -19.70
CA THR A 18 16.18 36.43 -19.66
C THR A 18 15.13 35.92 -18.67
N VAL A 19 13.99 35.50 -19.19
CA VAL A 19 13.00 34.74 -18.41
C VAL A 19 13.54 33.33 -18.26
N SER A 20 14.13 33.04 -17.09
CA SER A 20 14.49 31.66 -16.70
C SER A 20 13.21 30.91 -16.37
N PHE A 21 12.69 30.11 -17.29
CA PHE A 21 11.72 29.09 -16.96
C PHE A 21 12.43 28.02 -16.13
N GLY A 22 12.26 28.08 -14.83
CA GLY A 22 12.61 27.01 -13.92
C GLY A 22 11.70 25.81 -14.23
N LEU A 23 12.19 24.87 -15.02
CA LEU A 23 11.60 23.54 -15.11
C LEU A 23 11.79 22.89 -13.73
N THR A 24 10.77 22.95 -12.90
CA THR A 24 10.69 22.12 -11.69
C THR A 24 10.57 20.68 -12.17
N TYR A 25 11.69 20.02 -12.28
CA TYR A 25 11.74 18.59 -12.55
C TYR A 25 11.17 17.93 -11.30
N CYS A 26 9.90 17.51 -11.36
CA CYS A 26 9.30 16.64 -10.36
C CYS A 26 10.06 15.31 -10.47
N GLN A 27 11.10 15.12 -9.67
CA GLN A 27 11.72 13.82 -9.51
C GLN A 27 10.66 12.91 -8.91
N SER A 28 10.07 12.05 -9.74
CA SER A 28 9.33 10.90 -9.28
C SER A 28 10.28 10.05 -8.45
N THR A 29 10.20 10.17 -7.15
CA THR A 29 10.97 9.37 -6.22
C THR A 29 10.41 7.96 -6.26
N LYS A 30 11.14 7.07 -6.93
CA LYS A 30 10.74 5.67 -7.07
C LYS A 30 10.69 5.00 -5.70
N SER A 31 9.58 4.34 -5.39
CA SER A 31 9.43 3.48 -4.21
C SER A 31 10.40 2.30 -4.31
N THR A 32 11.13 2.05 -3.24
CA THR A 32 12.10 0.94 -3.14
C THR A 32 12.08 0.32 -1.76
N PHE A 33 12.50 -0.93 -1.66
CA PHE A 33 12.75 -1.55 -0.36
C PHE A 33 14.07 -2.33 -0.36
N THR A 34 14.60 -2.55 0.84
CA THR A 34 15.76 -3.40 1.09
C THR A 34 15.46 -4.32 2.26
N LEU A 35 16.10 -5.48 2.27
CA LEU A 35 15.99 -6.49 3.31
C LEU A 35 17.27 -6.54 4.13
N GLU A 36 17.16 -6.37 5.44
CA GLU A 36 18.24 -6.54 6.40
C GLU A 36 17.95 -7.77 7.28
N GLN A 37 18.70 -8.82 7.10
CA GLN A 37 18.55 -10.04 7.92
C GLN A 37 19.35 -9.93 9.22
N LYS A 38 18.68 -10.08 10.37
CA LYS A 38 19.26 -10.05 11.71
C LYS A 38 19.14 -11.42 12.39
N GLY A 39 20.25 -12.14 12.45
CA GLY A 39 20.23 -13.52 12.96
C GLY A 39 19.47 -14.46 12.01
N ASP A 40 18.85 -15.51 12.55
CA ASP A 40 18.30 -16.59 11.73
C ASP A 40 16.79 -16.46 11.48
N SER A 41 16.09 -15.59 12.22
CA SER A 41 14.63 -15.53 12.19
C SER A 41 14.03 -14.12 12.18
N LEU A 42 14.86 -13.07 12.09
CA LEU A 42 14.39 -11.68 12.02
C LEU A 42 14.88 -11.03 10.73
N THR A 43 13.97 -10.54 9.92
CA THR A 43 14.25 -9.71 8.76
C THR A 43 13.58 -8.35 8.94
N ILE A 44 14.31 -7.28 8.67
CA ILE A 44 13.82 -5.92 8.63
C ILE A 44 13.65 -5.52 7.17
N VAL A 45 12.45 -5.09 6.80
CA VAL A 45 12.15 -4.52 5.48
C VAL A 45 12.16 -3.01 5.62
N HIS A 46 13.15 -2.36 5.03
CA HIS A 46 13.25 -0.91 4.97
C HIS A 46 12.65 -0.42 3.66
N ILE A 47 11.60 0.39 3.72
CA ILE A 47 10.89 0.93 2.56
C ILE A 47 11.13 2.43 2.50
N VAL A 48 11.55 2.94 1.35
CA VAL A 48 11.75 4.36 1.07
C VAL A 48 10.72 4.81 0.03
N HIS A 49 10.05 5.92 0.28
CA HIS A 49 8.91 6.41 -0.48
C HIS A 49 7.84 5.31 -0.65
N PRO A 50 7.20 4.90 0.45
CA PRO A 50 6.26 3.78 0.42
C PRO A 50 5.12 4.04 -0.55
N THR A 51 4.66 2.98 -1.20
CA THR A 51 3.37 2.91 -1.89
C THR A 51 2.24 2.74 -0.89
N HIS A 52 0.98 2.70 -1.35
CA HIS A 52 -0.16 2.44 -0.46
C HIS A 52 -0.10 1.06 0.21
N TYR A 53 0.48 0.08 -0.47
CA TYR A 53 0.58 -1.29 0.03
C TYR A 53 1.97 -1.88 -0.20
N ILE A 54 2.35 -2.79 0.70
CA ILE A 54 3.27 -3.88 0.40
C ILE A 54 2.42 -5.14 0.21
N LEU A 55 2.57 -5.79 -0.94
CA LEU A 55 1.88 -7.05 -1.24
C LEU A 55 2.72 -8.19 -0.69
N LEU A 56 2.15 -8.90 0.29
CA LEU A 56 2.78 -10.02 0.96
C LEU A 56 2.33 -11.33 0.31
N PRO A 57 3.26 -12.16 -0.17
CA PRO A 57 2.97 -13.46 -0.76
C PRO A 57 2.60 -14.46 0.34
N ILE A 58 1.48 -15.15 0.17
CA ILE A 58 0.94 -16.12 1.12
C ILE A 58 1.09 -17.54 0.60
N GLU A 59 1.45 -18.44 1.51
CA GLU A 59 1.36 -19.89 1.35
C GLU A 59 0.51 -20.44 2.50
N GLU A 60 -0.68 -20.94 2.20
CA GLU A 60 -1.71 -21.31 3.18
C GLU A 60 -1.27 -22.36 4.20
N GLU A 61 -0.38 -23.23 3.83
CA GLU A 61 0.12 -24.31 4.69
C GLU A 61 1.49 -23.98 5.33
N ALA A 62 2.04 -22.79 5.10
CA ALA A 62 3.27 -22.36 5.75
C ALA A 62 3.03 -22.01 7.22
N ASP A 63 4.10 -22.08 8.02
CA ASP A 63 4.09 -21.61 9.39
C ASP A 63 3.88 -20.09 9.46
N GLU A 64 3.21 -19.65 10.50
CA GLU A 64 2.96 -18.23 10.76
C GLU A 64 4.25 -17.46 11.09
N SER A 65 4.40 -16.35 10.42
CA SER A 65 5.42 -15.34 10.69
C SER A 65 4.80 -14.17 11.41
N GLN A 66 5.52 -13.51 12.29
CA GLN A 66 5.06 -12.29 12.93
C GLN A 66 5.51 -11.08 12.12
N VAL A 67 4.55 -10.34 11.60
CA VAL A 67 4.77 -9.14 10.80
C VAL A 67 4.29 -7.93 11.59
N ARG A 68 5.16 -6.95 11.79
CA ARG A 68 4.86 -5.70 12.51
C ARG A 68 5.26 -4.50 11.66
N LEU A 69 4.37 -3.54 11.56
CA LEU A 69 4.71 -2.19 11.11
C LEU A 69 5.36 -1.46 12.29
N ASP A 70 6.64 -1.13 12.17
CA ASP A 70 7.39 -0.44 13.21
C ASP A 70 7.24 1.09 13.01
N THR A 71 6.31 1.68 13.72
CA THR A 71 6.07 3.13 13.74
C THR A 71 6.77 3.81 14.92
N GLY A 72 7.40 3.03 15.79
CA GLY A 72 7.98 3.49 17.06
C GLY A 72 6.95 3.69 18.16
N ASN A 73 5.70 3.29 17.97
CA ASN A 73 4.64 3.37 18.96
C ASN A 73 4.57 2.08 19.77
N ALA A 74 4.31 2.22 21.08
CA ALA A 74 4.12 1.06 21.98
C ALA A 74 2.86 0.23 21.65
N THR A 75 1.98 0.77 20.82
CA THR A 75 0.74 0.11 20.36
C THR A 75 0.90 -0.69 19.07
N ASP A 76 2.11 -0.69 18.46
CA ASP A 76 2.38 -1.52 17.30
C ASP A 76 2.21 -3.00 17.65
N THR A 77 1.36 -3.70 16.90
CA THR A 77 1.02 -5.11 17.15
C THR A 77 1.61 -6.01 16.10
N ASP A 78 1.92 -7.25 16.49
CA ASP A 78 2.30 -8.30 15.55
C ASP A 78 1.05 -8.87 14.88
N MET A 79 1.14 -9.07 13.56
CA MET A 79 0.17 -9.81 12.77
C MET A 79 0.76 -11.18 12.43
N ASP A 80 0.02 -12.25 12.69
CA ASP A 80 0.45 -13.61 12.34
C ASP A 80 0.07 -13.91 10.89
N ILE A 81 1.05 -13.93 10.00
CA ILE A 81 0.86 -14.03 8.54
C ILE A 81 1.64 -15.24 8.00
N ARG A 82 0.97 -16.09 7.20
CA ARG A 82 1.58 -17.26 6.56
C ARG A 82 2.33 -16.88 5.29
N LEU A 83 3.47 -16.21 5.46
CA LEU A 83 4.30 -15.79 4.34
C LEU A 83 4.82 -17.00 3.56
N ALA A 84 4.88 -16.86 2.23
CA ALA A 84 5.33 -17.92 1.33
C ALA A 84 6.74 -18.42 1.65
N GLN A 85 6.88 -19.72 1.81
CA GLN A 85 8.16 -20.39 2.04
C GLN A 85 8.64 -21.09 0.79
N THR A 86 7.77 -21.81 0.09
CA THR A 86 8.12 -22.66 -1.07
C THR A 86 7.28 -22.35 -2.31
N LYS A 87 6.08 -21.82 -2.15
CA LYS A 87 5.16 -21.43 -3.24
C LYS A 87 4.35 -20.21 -2.84
N VAL A 88 3.76 -19.54 -3.80
CA VAL A 88 2.80 -18.46 -3.57
C VAL A 88 1.41 -18.95 -3.98
N ASP A 89 0.49 -18.98 -3.02
CA ASP A 89 -0.91 -19.30 -3.31
C ASP A 89 -1.68 -18.03 -3.75
N TYR A 90 -1.43 -16.89 -3.08
CA TYR A 90 -1.98 -15.57 -3.43
C TYR A 90 -1.21 -14.45 -2.72
N PHE A 91 -1.60 -13.19 -2.96
CA PHE A 91 -1.06 -12.02 -2.28
C PHE A 91 -2.11 -11.36 -1.41
N VAL A 92 -1.68 -10.75 -0.31
CA VAL A 92 -2.51 -9.88 0.52
C VAL A 92 -1.92 -8.47 0.59
N PRO A 93 -2.77 -7.42 0.60
CA PRO A 93 -2.30 -6.04 0.75
C PRO A 93 -2.07 -5.74 2.23
N PHE A 94 -0.87 -5.36 2.58
CA PHE A 94 -0.55 -4.80 3.89
C PHE A 94 -0.41 -3.29 3.73
N ALA A 95 -1.31 -2.52 4.37
CA ALA A 95 -1.36 -1.07 4.21
C ALA A 95 -0.13 -0.39 4.81
N LEU A 96 0.41 0.57 4.10
CA LEU A 96 1.55 1.39 4.53
C LEU A 96 1.09 2.84 4.75
N PRO A 97 1.71 3.59 5.70
CA PRO A 97 1.43 5.01 5.89
C PRO A 97 1.86 5.81 4.65
N ALA A 98 0.90 6.32 3.89
CA ALA A 98 1.14 7.03 2.61
C ALA A 98 1.97 8.32 2.77
N ASP A 99 1.89 8.98 3.92
CA ASP A 99 2.58 10.24 4.19
C ASP A 99 4.01 10.05 4.72
N ALA A 100 4.41 8.81 4.99
CA ALA A 100 5.74 8.50 5.50
C ALA A 100 6.80 8.60 4.40
N LYS A 101 7.97 9.14 4.71
CA LYS A 101 9.13 9.10 3.80
C LYS A 101 9.81 7.73 3.80
N THR A 102 9.77 7.07 4.95
CA THR A 102 10.32 5.73 5.17
C THR A 102 9.42 4.94 6.08
N VAL A 103 9.35 3.65 5.85
CA VAL A 103 8.60 2.70 6.66
C VAL A 103 9.47 1.49 6.95
N THR A 104 9.33 0.93 8.13
CA THR A 104 10.03 -0.30 8.53
C THR A 104 9.02 -1.38 8.90
N LEU A 105 9.16 -2.56 8.30
CA LEU A 105 8.45 -3.76 8.72
C LEU A 105 9.44 -4.71 9.39
N ARG A 106 9.02 -5.27 10.51
CA ARG A 106 9.75 -6.34 11.21
C ARG A 106 9.04 -7.66 10.94
N ILE A 107 9.76 -8.61 10.38
CA ILE A 107 9.22 -9.94 10.07
C ILE A 107 10.05 -10.97 10.84
N GLN A 108 9.38 -11.72 11.71
CA GLN A 108 10.01 -12.74 12.55
C GLN A 108 9.50 -14.14 12.18
N LYS A 109 10.25 -15.17 12.59
CA LYS A 109 9.92 -16.59 12.41
C LYS A 109 9.85 -17.02 10.92
N LYS A 110 10.61 -16.37 10.04
CA LYS A 110 10.68 -16.77 8.62
C LYS A 110 12.13 -17.04 8.24
N PRO A 111 12.44 -18.22 7.63
CA PRO A 111 13.79 -18.57 7.16
C PRO A 111 14.33 -17.59 6.12
N LYS A 112 15.66 -17.47 6.04
CA LYS A 112 16.36 -16.56 5.12
C LYS A 112 16.18 -16.93 3.65
N ASP A 113 15.96 -18.20 3.36
CA ASP A 113 15.80 -18.79 2.04
C ASP A 113 14.33 -18.93 1.63
N ALA A 114 13.39 -18.33 2.41
CA ALA A 114 11.99 -18.38 2.08
C ALA A 114 11.67 -17.58 0.80
N LEU A 115 10.80 -18.13 -0.04
CA LEU A 115 10.40 -17.56 -1.32
C LEU A 115 9.80 -16.15 -1.17
N CYS A 116 9.17 -15.86 -0.04
CA CYS A 116 8.54 -14.55 0.19
C CYS A 116 9.49 -13.37 -0.02
N TRP A 117 10.78 -13.53 0.23
CA TRP A 117 11.75 -12.43 0.10
C TRP A 117 11.96 -11.99 -1.36
N GLU A 118 11.77 -12.88 -2.31
CA GLU A 118 11.85 -12.60 -3.74
C GLU A 118 10.52 -12.09 -4.32
N GLU A 119 9.42 -12.43 -3.67
CA GLU A 119 8.06 -12.20 -4.18
C GLU A 119 7.34 -10.98 -3.59
N ILE A 120 7.85 -10.37 -2.51
CA ILE A 120 7.32 -9.12 -1.95
C ILE A 120 7.31 -8.02 -3.02
N LYS A 121 6.22 -7.26 -3.11
CA LYS A 121 6.03 -6.19 -4.09
C LYS A 121 5.49 -4.92 -3.43
N LEU A 122 5.95 -3.76 -3.88
CA LEU A 122 5.34 -2.47 -3.54
C LEU A 122 4.30 -2.12 -4.60
N SER A 123 3.12 -1.67 -4.19
CA SER A 123 2.02 -1.34 -5.11
C SER A 123 1.12 -0.24 -4.54
N ASP A 124 0.65 0.65 -5.41
CA ASP A 124 -0.37 1.64 -5.07
C ASP A 124 -1.80 1.09 -5.19
N THR A 125 -1.95 -0.08 -5.78
CA THR A 125 -3.25 -0.72 -6.01
C THR A 125 -3.21 -2.19 -5.61
N PHE A 126 -4.37 -2.72 -5.26
CA PHE A 126 -4.61 -4.15 -5.08
C PHE A 126 -5.88 -4.53 -5.84
N ASP A 127 -5.80 -5.58 -6.65
CA ASP A 127 -6.95 -6.06 -7.40
C ASP A 127 -7.92 -6.80 -6.47
N THR A 128 -9.09 -6.22 -6.28
CA THR A 128 -10.19 -6.79 -5.49
C THR A 128 -11.27 -7.45 -6.35
N ALA A 129 -11.11 -7.44 -7.66
CA ALA A 129 -12.01 -8.12 -8.61
C ALA A 129 -11.80 -9.64 -8.52
N ASN A 130 -12.21 -10.23 -7.40
CA ASN A 130 -12.12 -11.66 -7.19
C ASN A 130 -13.05 -12.41 -8.14
N THR A 131 -12.48 -13.09 -9.13
CA THR A 131 -13.17 -13.93 -10.12
C THR A 131 -13.06 -15.42 -9.80
N ASP A 132 -12.66 -15.80 -8.59
CA ASP A 132 -12.53 -17.18 -8.18
C ASP A 132 -13.87 -17.91 -8.32
N LYS A 133 -13.82 -19.13 -8.82
CA LYS A 133 -15.01 -19.99 -9.05
C LYS A 133 -15.81 -20.30 -7.78
N PHE A 134 -15.22 -20.15 -6.61
CA PHE A 134 -15.88 -20.39 -5.32
C PHE A 134 -16.46 -19.11 -4.71
N ARG A 135 -16.25 -17.94 -5.32
CA ARG A 135 -16.83 -16.70 -4.82
C ARG A 135 -18.36 -16.79 -4.89
N PRO A 136 -19.07 -16.55 -3.77
CA PRO A 136 -20.53 -16.48 -3.78
C PRO A 136 -21.05 -15.38 -4.72
N VAL A 137 -22.13 -15.67 -5.42
CA VAL A 137 -22.71 -14.73 -6.40
C VAL A 137 -23.63 -13.71 -5.73
N TYR A 138 -24.29 -14.08 -4.63
CA TYR A 138 -25.34 -13.27 -3.97
C TYR A 138 -25.17 -13.13 -2.46
N HIS A 139 -24.27 -13.88 -1.84
CA HIS A 139 -23.97 -13.68 -0.42
C HIS A 139 -22.95 -12.55 -0.28
N HIS A 140 -23.10 -11.74 0.78
CA HIS A 140 -22.08 -10.77 1.14
C HIS A 140 -20.74 -11.46 1.42
N THR A 141 -19.67 -10.91 0.87
CA THR A 141 -18.29 -11.31 1.14
C THR A 141 -17.41 -10.08 1.22
N PRO A 142 -16.32 -10.08 2.01
CA PRO A 142 -15.33 -9.03 1.95
C PRO A 142 -14.67 -9.00 0.56
N LEU A 143 -14.02 -7.89 0.23
CA LEU A 143 -13.27 -7.76 -1.02
C LEU A 143 -12.12 -8.77 -1.11
N TYR A 144 -11.51 -9.09 0.03
CA TYR A 144 -10.44 -10.08 0.18
C TYR A 144 -10.37 -10.56 1.63
N GLY A 145 -9.56 -11.59 1.88
CA GLY A 145 -9.35 -12.14 3.21
C GLY A 145 -10.51 -13.05 3.68
N TRP A 146 -10.51 -13.31 4.97
CA TRP A 146 -11.46 -14.21 5.61
C TRP A 146 -12.50 -13.43 6.43
N MET A 147 -13.72 -13.90 6.44
CA MET A 147 -14.85 -13.31 7.13
C MET A 147 -15.48 -14.30 8.08
N ASN A 148 -15.91 -13.82 9.26
CA ASN A 148 -16.74 -14.56 10.21
C ASN A 148 -17.91 -13.67 10.69
N ASP A 149 -18.36 -13.88 11.91
CA ASP A 149 -19.57 -13.33 12.51
C ASP A 149 -19.86 -11.88 12.16
N ALA A 150 -21.12 -11.63 11.81
CA ALA A 150 -21.67 -10.29 11.80
C ALA A 150 -21.76 -9.78 13.25
N ASN A 151 -20.96 -8.77 13.58
CA ASN A 151 -20.87 -8.23 14.94
C ASN A 151 -21.82 -7.05 15.18
N GLY A 152 -22.21 -6.34 14.14
CA GLY A 152 -23.08 -5.19 14.25
C GLY A 152 -23.91 -4.99 13.00
N LEU A 153 -25.22 -4.92 13.17
CA LEU A 153 -26.18 -4.64 12.13
C LEU A 153 -27.00 -3.43 12.55
N VAL A 154 -26.97 -2.34 11.77
CA VAL A 154 -27.73 -1.15 12.06
C VAL A 154 -28.28 -0.52 10.78
N TYR A 155 -29.51 0.00 10.85
CA TYR A 155 -30.07 0.87 9.82
C TYR A 155 -30.04 2.30 10.33
N LYS A 156 -29.35 3.17 9.61
CA LYS A 156 -29.19 4.57 9.96
C LYS A 156 -29.15 5.44 8.71
N ASP A 157 -29.84 6.58 8.74
CA ASP A 157 -29.82 7.60 7.70
C ASP A 157 -30.12 7.08 6.27
N GLY A 158 -30.94 6.02 6.17
CA GLY A 158 -31.33 5.41 4.89
C GLY A 158 -30.40 4.30 4.40
N GLU A 159 -29.44 3.88 5.21
CA GLU A 159 -28.44 2.87 4.85
C GLU A 159 -28.37 1.75 5.89
N TYR A 160 -28.11 0.55 5.41
CA TYR A 160 -27.81 -0.64 6.23
C TYR A 160 -26.32 -0.74 6.40
N HIS A 161 -25.85 -0.83 7.64
CA HIS A 161 -24.45 -1.02 7.98
C HIS A 161 -24.26 -2.43 8.50
N LEU A 162 -23.27 -3.13 7.95
CA LEU A 162 -22.84 -4.46 8.36
C LEU A 162 -21.40 -4.40 8.83
N TYR A 163 -21.19 -4.70 10.11
CA TYR A 163 -19.86 -4.89 10.68
C TYR A 163 -19.63 -6.39 10.92
N TYR A 164 -18.44 -6.87 10.59
CA TYR A 164 -18.11 -8.30 10.67
C TYR A 164 -16.66 -8.52 11.07
N GLN A 165 -16.37 -9.70 11.62
CA GLN A 165 -15.00 -10.13 11.87
C GLN A 165 -14.28 -10.36 10.54
N HIS A 166 -13.10 -9.81 10.42
CA HIS A 166 -12.32 -9.84 9.18
C HIS A 166 -10.84 -10.14 9.48
N ASN A 167 -10.28 -11.17 8.83
CA ASN A 167 -8.84 -11.35 8.73
C ASN A 167 -8.40 -10.92 7.32
N PRO A 168 -7.73 -9.77 7.17
CA PRO A 168 -7.30 -9.29 5.85
C PRO A 168 -6.05 -10.01 5.32
N TYR A 169 -5.36 -10.83 6.15
CA TYR A 169 -4.04 -11.36 5.84
C TYR A 169 -4.00 -12.87 5.62
N GLY A 170 -5.14 -13.50 5.44
CA GLY A 170 -5.21 -14.94 5.20
C GLY A 170 -6.63 -15.43 4.98
N SER A 171 -6.79 -16.73 4.79
CA SER A 171 -8.05 -17.43 4.55
C SER A 171 -8.59 -18.16 5.80
N LYS A 172 -7.95 -17.97 6.95
CA LYS A 172 -8.28 -18.65 8.22
C LYS A 172 -8.57 -17.63 9.31
N TRP A 173 -9.17 -18.07 10.40
CA TRP A 173 -9.36 -17.25 11.60
C TRP A 173 -8.01 -16.75 12.13
N GLY A 174 -7.92 -15.49 12.48
CA GLY A 174 -6.72 -14.83 13.00
C GLY A 174 -6.77 -13.32 12.74
N ASN A 175 -5.83 -12.55 13.26
CA ASN A 175 -5.62 -11.11 13.00
C ASN A 175 -6.93 -10.31 12.96
N MET A 176 -7.83 -10.49 13.95
CA MET A 176 -9.18 -9.95 13.89
C MET A 176 -9.23 -8.45 13.75
N HIS A 177 -9.76 -8.01 12.61
CA HIS A 177 -10.20 -6.67 12.33
C HIS A 177 -11.73 -6.62 12.27
N TRP A 178 -12.28 -5.44 12.16
CA TRP A 178 -13.67 -5.26 11.80
C TRP A 178 -13.75 -4.79 10.34
N GLY A 179 -14.40 -5.61 9.52
CA GLY A 179 -14.86 -5.18 8.21
C GLY A 179 -16.13 -4.35 8.37
N HIS A 180 -16.37 -3.41 7.46
CA HIS A 180 -17.58 -2.60 7.41
C HIS A 180 -18.05 -2.49 5.97
N SER A 181 -19.33 -2.78 5.76
CA SER A 181 -19.98 -2.62 4.47
C SER A 181 -21.29 -1.87 4.63
N VAL A 182 -21.65 -1.09 3.62
CA VAL A 182 -22.85 -0.26 3.59
C VAL A 182 -23.72 -0.63 2.39
N SER A 183 -25.03 -0.69 2.57
CA SER A 183 -25.99 -0.97 1.50
C SER A 183 -27.27 -0.17 1.67
N LYS A 184 -27.89 0.22 0.56
CA LYS A 184 -29.22 0.85 0.53
C LYS A 184 -30.35 -0.15 0.34
N ASP A 185 -30.05 -1.35 -0.15
CA ASP A 185 -31.04 -2.33 -0.58
C ASP A 185 -30.77 -3.77 -0.08
N LEU A 186 -29.69 -3.98 0.70
CA LEU A 186 -29.23 -5.27 1.19
C LEU A 186 -28.72 -6.24 0.08
N MET A 187 -28.67 -5.78 -1.16
CA MET A 187 -28.22 -6.57 -2.30
C MET A 187 -26.89 -6.08 -2.83
N HIS A 188 -26.73 -4.75 -2.90
CA HIS A 188 -25.50 -4.11 -3.37
C HIS A 188 -24.77 -3.49 -2.18
N TRP A 189 -23.53 -3.89 -1.98
CA TRP A 189 -22.71 -3.49 -0.84
C TRP A 189 -21.47 -2.70 -1.28
N GLU A 190 -21.22 -1.60 -0.59
CA GLU A 190 -19.97 -0.82 -0.64
C GLU A 190 -19.12 -1.18 0.60
N HIS A 191 -17.80 -1.35 0.42
CA HIS A 191 -16.85 -1.79 1.45
C HIS A 191 -15.93 -0.66 1.91
#